data_2eff3b402acc238f6cf0eb5f6369c1f0
#
_entry.id   2eff3b402acc238f6cf0eb5f6369c1f0
#
_cell.length_a   1.000
_cell.length_b   1.000
_cell.length_c   1.000
_cell.angle_alpha   90.00
_cell.angle_beta   90.00
_cell.angle_gamma   90.00
#
_symmetry.space_group_name_H-M   'P 1'
#
loop_
_entity.id
_entity.type
_entity.pdbx_description
1 polymer ?
#
loop_
_entity_poly.entity_id
_entity_poly.type
_entity_poly.pdbx_seq_one_letter_code
_entity_poly.pdbx_strand_id
1 'polypeptide(L)'
;GDRMRTTTLLIVLALLLAPALAEEEEKITITDEDGRNVAVPLDPNSIICLSPGASEVIYALGESDRIIAVTEDCDMPPTLLEKEHIGKSGRDADIEKIIELNPDLVIAKTGALFPEDMEQKLTDYGIPVLRYRLLHIDALIPMIRDLGRVLEKEDEALEMADRISGYYDTVLDRTETIPDEDKPSVYFMSMGHFDWTANRDSTGNIRVVEAGGRNIAADLATKVPHVDMEWVIEQNPEIIVYSMSQEQYKGTTPTIEEMQAKRDEIISLPGFEDIDAVKTGRVYITDIKMASGLSELVSMLYYAKWFHPDLFGDINPREVHEELLQNYFDMDIDGILQVYPDAPADKEDGEDALGTITDANGTFIFGDLPAGTYTVTAYKSVMGVYPYLGNATVQLKEDLEDLEIRLKSSDENELAKFNEAILDLPDADGNMDIKGTVYGPNRPGAEPATIPYEDAEVKLTEYSTI
;
A
#
# COMPACT_ATOMS: atom_id res chain seq x y z
N GLY A 1 33.34 -57.82 -47.28
CA GLY A 1 33.71 -56.64 -46.46
C GLY A 1 33.01 -55.36 -46.88
N ASP A 2 32.62 -55.21 -48.17
CA ASP A 2 32.15 -53.92 -48.70
C ASP A 2 30.65 -53.60 -48.39
N ARG A 3 29.83 -54.62 -48.17
CA ARG A 3 28.39 -54.36 -47.87
C ARG A 3 28.14 -53.83 -46.47
N MET A 4 29.03 -54.15 -45.51
CA MET A 4 28.85 -53.71 -44.12
C MET A 4 29.34 -52.26 -43.90
N ARG A 5 30.31 -51.82 -44.69
CA ARG A 5 30.81 -50.42 -44.63
C ARG A 5 29.83 -49.39 -45.21
N THR A 6 29.09 -49.78 -46.27
CA THR A 6 28.11 -48.89 -46.93
C THR A 6 26.85 -48.70 -46.08
N THR A 7 26.43 -49.73 -45.33
CA THR A 7 25.23 -49.64 -44.44
C THR A 7 25.54 -48.78 -43.21
N THR A 8 26.76 -48.87 -42.66
CA THR A 8 27.16 -48.07 -41.48
C THR A 8 27.31 -46.57 -41.87
N LEU A 9 27.77 -46.28 -43.08
CA LEU A 9 27.89 -44.89 -43.56
C LEU A 9 26.54 -44.23 -43.80
N LEU A 10 25.53 -44.97 -44.28
CA LEU A 10 24.17 -44.48 -44.49
C LEU A 10 23.42 -44.22 -43.15
N ILE A 11 23.67 -45.00 -42.09
CA ILE A 11 23.06 -44.78 -40.79
C ILE A 11 23.69 -43.56 -40.09
N VAL A 12 24.99 -43.31 -40.22
CA VAL A 12 25.68 -42.15 -39.68
C VAL A 12 25.25 -40.87 -40.41
N LEU A 13 25.04 -40.95 -41.75
CA LEU A 13 24.57 -39.78 -42.52
C LEU A 13 23.09 -39.46 -42.26
N ALA A 14 22.26 -40.46 -41.95
CA ALA A 14 20.85 -40.26 -41.56
C ALA A 14 20.71 -39.65 -40.16
N LEU A 15 21.65 -39.91 -39.25
CA LEU A 15 21.72 -39.28 -37.91
C LEU A 15 22.25 -37.84 -37.96
N LEU A 16 22.99 -37.46 -39.01
CA LEU A 16 23.48 -36.07 -39.22
C LEU A 16 22.51 -35.20 -39.99
N LEU A 17 21.44 -35.78 -40.55
CA LEU A 17 20.38 -35.10 -41.30
C LEU A 17 18.99 -35.12 -40.54
N ALA A 18 19.00 -35.47 -39.24
CA ALA A 18 17.82 -35.14 -38.42
C ALA A 18 17.70 -33.61 -38.47
N PRO A 19 16.65 -33.02 -39.05
CA PRO A 19 16.41 -31.61 -38.83
C PRO A 19 16.33 -31.46 -37.32
N ALA A 20 17.07 -30.52 -36.77
CA ALA A 20 16.70 -29.99 -35.46
C ALA A 20 15.26 -29.53 -35.65
N LEU A 21 14.31 -30.35 -35.20
CA LEU A 21 12.96 -29.88 -34.96
C LEU A 21 13.19 -28.78 -33.93
N ALA A 22 13.20 -27.53 -34.37
CA ALA A 22 12.93 -26.45 -33.47
C ALA A 22 11.62 -26.84 -32.81
N GLU A 23 11.63 -27.14 -31.52
CA GLU A 23 10.39 -27.25 -30.75
C GLU A 23 9.64 -25.94 -31.06
N GLU A 24 8.52 -26.04 -31.78
CA GLU A 24 7.64 -24.88 -31.93
C GLU A 24 7.24 -24.51 -30.52
N GLU A 25 7.69 -23.36 -30.05
CA GLU A 25 7.28 -22.83 -28.75
C GLU A 25 5.74 -22.87 -28.68
N GLU A 26 5.24 -23.55 -27.69
CA GLU A 26 3.79 -23.59 -27.45
C GLU A 26 3.32 -22.17 -27.13
N LYS A 27 2.26 -21.72 -27.76
CA LYS A 27 1.72 -20.37 -27.61
C LYS A 27 0.28 -20.42 -27.13
N ILE A 28 -0.06 -19.53 -26.22
CA ILE A 28 -1.44 -19.28 -25.82
C ILE A 28 -1.89 -17.92 -26.31
N THR A 29 -3.20 -17.74 -26.43
CA THR A 29 -3.78 -16.44 -26.77
C THR A 29 -4.35 -15.80 -25.52
N ILE A 30 -3.89 -14.59 -25.22
CA ILE A 30 -4.41 -13.74 -24.15
C ILE A 30 -5.17 -12.58 -24.80
N THR A 31 -6.36 -12.30 -24.31
CA THR A 31 -7.07 -11.05 -24.65
C THR A 31 -6.70 -10.02 -23.61
N ASP A 32 -5.88 -9.06 -23.99
CA ASP A 32 -5.41 -8.02 -23.05
C ASP A 32 -6.47 -6.93 -22.82
N GLU A 33 -6.17 -5.96 -21.96
CA GLU A 33 -7.14 -4.93 -21.60
C GLU A 33 -7.46 -3.89 -22.70
N ASP A 34 -6.64 -3.81 -23.74
CA ASP A 34 -6.99 -3.05 -24.95
C ASP A 34 -7.91 -3.88 -25.89
N GLY A 35 -8.32 -5.08 -25.45
CA GLY A 35 -9.21 -5.99 -26.20
C GLY A 35 -8.51 -6.71 -27.35
N ARG A 36 -7.18 -6.78 -27.35
CA ARG A 36 -6.39 -7.39 -28.41
C ARG A 36 -6.10 -8.85 -28.07
N ASN A 37 -6.19 -9.70 -29.08
CA ASN A 37 -5.78 -11.10 -28.97
C ASN A 37 -4.27 -11.20 -29.27
N VAL A 38 -3.46 -11.40 -28.25
CA VAL A 38 -2.01 -11.50 -28.36
C VAL A 38 -1.60 -12.96 -28.18
N ALA A 39 -0.88 -13.50 -29.18
CA ALA A 39 -0.27 -14.83 -29.08
C ALA A 39 1.08 -14.70 -28.36
N VAL A 40 1.16 -15.26 -27.15
CA VAL A 40 2.36 -15.22 -26.30
C VAL A 40 2.93 -16.63 -26.11
N PRO A 41 4.25 -16.79 -25.94
CA PRO A 41 4.82 -18.07 -25.55
C PRO A 41 4.18 -18.57 -24.25
N LEU A 42 3.91 -19.85 -24.18
CA LEU A 42 3.61 -20.51 -22.90
C LEU A 42 4.94 -20.72 -22.18
N ASP A 43 4.97 -20.43 -20.89
CA ASP A 43 6.14 -20.58 -20.03
C ASP A 43 7.40 -19.80 -20.52
N PRO A 44 7.29 -18.46 -20.80
CA PRO A 44 8.39 -17.65 -21.34
C PRO A 44 9.57 -17.61 -20.37
N ASN A 45 10.81 -17.72 -20.90
CA ASN A 45 12.02 -17.71 -20.09
C ASN A 45 12.57 -16.29 -19.83
N SER A 46 12.16 -15.32 -20.64
CA SER A 46 12.67 -13.94 -20.59
C SER A 46 11.53 -12.93 -20.73
N ILE A 47 11.28 -12.20 -19.67
CA ILE A 47 10.20 -11.21 -19.59
C ILE A 47 10.78 -9.84 -19.26
N ILE A 48 10.30 -8.82 -19.95
CA ILE A 48 10.58 -7.41 -19.61
C ILE A 48 9.31 -6.77 -19.08
N CYS A 49 9.38 -6.19 -17.86
CA CYS A 49 8.27 -5.51 -17.23
C CYS A 49 8.42 -4.00 -17.32
N LEU A 50 7.48 -3.35 -18.02
CA LEU A 50 7.31 -1.89 -18.11
C LEU A 50 6.14 -1.42 -17.22
N SER A 51 5.79 -2.23 -16.22
CA SER A 51 4.64 -2.05 -15.38
C SER A 51 4.89 -2.59 -13.98
N PRO A 52 4.87 -1.74 -12.93
CA PRO A 52 5.05 -2.15 -11.54
C PRO A 52 4.16 -3.31 -11.12
N GLY A 53 2.84 -3.21 -11.32
CA GLY A 53 1.94 -4.26 -10.89
C GLY A 53 2.15 -5.61 -11.60
N ALA A 54 2.61 -5.61 -12.86
CA ALA A 54 2.94 -6.86 -13.55
C ALA A 54 4.19 -7.50 -12.97
N SER A 55 5.24 -6.70 -12.67
CA SER A 55 6.45 -7.21 -12.03
C SER A 55 6.18 -7.75 -10.63
N GLU A 56 5.30 -7.09 -9.86
CA GLU A 56 4.84 -7.56 -8.55
C GLU A 56 4.13 -8.91 -8.64
N VAL A 57 3.20 -9.07 -9.60
CA VAL A 57 2.46 -10.33 -9.79
C VAL A 57 3.38 -11.47 -10.21
N ILE A 58 4.30 -11.24 -11.16
CA ILE A 58 5.27 -12.27 -11.57
C ILE A 58 6.16 -12.68 -10.39
N TYR A 59 6.61 -11.69 -9.60
CA TYR A 59 7.39 -11.96 -8.40
C TYR A 59 6.59 -12.80 -7.39
N ALA A 60 5.35 -12.40 -7.13
CA ALA A 60 4.45 -13.07 -6.19
C ALA A 60 4.10 -14.50 -6.61
N LEU A 61 4.10 -14.80 -7.90
CA LEU A 61 3.95 -16.16 -8.44
C LEU A 61 5.25 -16.99 -8.37
N GLY A 62 6.34 -16.43 -7.81
CA GLY A 62 7.63 -17.11 -7.65
C GLY A 62 8.49 -17.16 -8.92
N GLU A 63 8.16 -16.37 -9.95
CA GLU A 63 8.78 -16.41 -11.28
C GLU A 63 9.67 -15.18 -11.57
N SER A 64 10.16 -14.50 -10.53
CA SER A 64 10.99 -13.30 -10.63
C SER A 64 12.29 -13.51 -11.42
N ASP A 65 12.82 -14.72 -11.46
CA ASP A 65 14.03 -15.06 -12.23
C ASP A 65 13.84 -14.90 -13.74
N ARG A 66 12.59 -15.00 -14.22
CA ARG A 66 12.24 -14.78 -15.64
C ARG A 66 12.23 -13.31 -16.01
N ILE A 67 12.14 -12.39 -15.05
CA ILE A 67 12.25 -10.95 -15.29
C ILE A 67 13.72 -10.62 -15.57
N ILE A 68 14.04 -10.28 -16.82
CA ILE A 68 15.40 -9.94 -17.24
C ILE A 68 15.68 -8.45 -17.21
N ALA A 69 14.65 -7.61 -17.36
CA ALA A 69 14.77 -6.15 -17.26
C ALA A 69 13.46 -5.51 -16.81
N VAL A 70 13.57 -4.33 -16.19
CA VAL A 70 12.44 -3.56 -15.65
C VAL A 70 12.61 -2.07 -15.94
N THR A 71 11.55 -1.28 -15.76
CA THR A 71 11.65 0.18 -15.60
C THR A 71 11.90 0.55 -14.13
N GLU A 72 12.49 1.73 -13.87
CA GLU A 72 12.85 2.17 -12.51
C GLU A 72 11.63 2.30 -11.57
N ASP A 73 10.43 2.46 -12.12
CA ASP A 73 9.17 2.48 -11.35
C ASP A 73 8.70 1.07 -10.92
N CYS A 74 9.35 0.00 -11.37
CA CYS A 74 9.15 -1.38 -10.90
C CYS A 74 10.06 -1.65 -9.69
N ASP A 75 9.80 -1.01 -8.57
CA ASP A 75 10.68 -0.99 -7.40
C ASP A 75 10.13 -1.79 -6.18
N MET A 76 9.05 -2.53 -6.39
CA MET A 76 8.47 -3.40 -5.37
C MET A 76 8.38 -4.85 -5.87
N PRO A 77 8.98 -5.82 -5.14
CA PRO A 77 9.89 -5.63 -4.00
C PRO A 77 11.23 -5.01 -4.44
N PRO A 78 12.01 -4.43 -3.51
CA PRO A 78 13.26 -3.72 -3.84
C PRO A 78 14.30 -4.54 -4.60
N THR A 79 14.25 -5.87 -4.52
CA THR A 79 15.13 -6.77 -5.28
C THR A 79 14.95 -6.68 -6.80
N LEU A 80 13.81 -6.16 -7.28
CA LEU A 80 13.60 -5.88 -8.70
C LEU A 80 14.51 -4.78 -9.23
N LEU A 81 14.97 -3.85 -8.37
CA LEU A 81 15.93 -2.81 -8.74
C LEU A 81 17.33 -3.35 -9.06
N GLU A 82 17.62 -4.62 -8.78
CA GLU A 82 18.87 -5.29 -9.17
C GLU A 82 18.84 -5.79 -10.61
N LYS A 83 17.66 -5.80 -11.26
CA LYS A 83 17.51 -6.19 -12.67
C LYS A 83 18.04 -5.10 -13.60
N GLU A 84 18.24 -5.43 -14.88
CA GLU A 84 18.62 -4.44 -15.91
C GLU A 84 17.54 -3.36 -16.04
N HIS A 85 17.94 -2.09 -16.02
CA HIS A 85 17.02 -0.97 -16.17
C HIS A 85 16.95 -0.49 -17.62
N ILE A 86 15.73 -0.29 -18.11
CA ILE A 86 15.45 0.09 -19.50
C ILE A 86 14.65 1.40 -19.62
N GLY A 87 14.70 2.26 -18.63
CA GLY A 87 14.00 3.54 -18.57
C GLY A 87 13.42 3.80 -17.20
N LYS A 88 12.89 5.00 -16.99
CA LYS A 88 12.24 5.37 -15.72
C LYS A 88 10.84 4.81 -15.60
N SER A 89 10.15 4.71 -16.74
CA SER A 89 8.77 4.22 -16.84
C SER A 89 8.53 3.66 -18.24
N GLY A 90 7.41 3.02 -18.49
CA GLY A 90 7.07 2.51 -19.82
C GLY A 90 7.04 3.59 -20.90
N ARG A 91 6.75 4.86 -20.56
CA ARG A 91 6.72 5.97 -21.53
C ARG A 91 8.08 6.31 -22.12
N ASP A 92 9.13 6.16 -21.38
CA ASP A 92 10.53 6.48 -21.73
C ASP A 92 11.42 5.24 -21.79
N ALA A 93 10.80 4.07 -22.01
CA ALA A 93 11.51 2.81 -22.18
C ALA A 93 12.42 2.82 -23.41
N ASP A 94 13.63 2.31 -23.25
CA ASP A 94 14.60 2.15 -24.34
C ASP A 94 14.22 0.95 -25.23
N ILE A 95 13.47 1.23 -26.29
CA ILE A 95 12.98 0.21 -27.23
C ILE A 95 14.12 -0.49 -27.97
N GLU A 96 15.22 0.21 -28.25
CA GLU A 96 16.37 -0.40 -28.92
C GLU A 96 17.04 -1.42 -27.98
N LYS A 97 17.16 -1.09 -26.71
CA LYS A 97 17.67 -2.00 -25.68
C LYS A 97 16.75 -3.22 -25.50
N ILE A 98 15.43 -3.04 -25.52
CA ILE A 98 14.47 -4.15 -25.45
C ILE A 98 14.66 -5.08 -26.64
N ILE A 99 14.78 -4.54 -27.86
CA ILE A 99 15.04 -5.33 -29.08
C ILE A 99 16.37 -6.07 -28.97
N GLU A 100 17.43 -5.44 -28.46
CA GLU A 100 18.75 -6.09 -28.24
C GLU A 100 18.65 -7.25 -27.26
N LEU A 101 17.90 -7.10 -26.16
CA LEU A 101 17.67 -8.14 -25.16
C LEU A 101 16.83 -9.30 -25.70
N ASN A 102 16.03 -9.05 -26.74
CA ASN A 102 15.17 -10.02 -27.43
C ASN A 102 14.34 -10.89 -26.45
N PRO A 103 13.47 -10.31 -25.62
CA PRO A 103 12.66 -11.06 -24.67
C PRO A 103 11.58 -11.89 -25.35
N ASP A 104 11.15 -12.95 -24.68
CA ASP A 104 10.00 -13.77 -25.11
C ASP A 104 8.66 -13.02 -24.95
N LEU A 105 8.61 -12.08 -23.98
CA LEU A 105 7.39 -11.32 -23.65
C LEU A 105 7.75 -9.95 -23.06
N VAL A 106 7.02 -8.91 -23.47
CA VAL A 106 6.99 -7.60 -22.82
C VAL A 106 5.63 -7.36 -22.20
N ILE A 107 5.58 -6.85 -20.97
CA ILE A 107 4.35 -6.47 -20.30
C ILE A 107 4.37 -4.98 -20.01
N ALA A 108 3.39 -4.24 -20.52
CA ALA A 108 3.34 -2.79 -20.48
C ALA A 108 2.00 -2.26 -19.93
N LYS A 109 1.97 -0.96 -19.61
CA LYS A 109 0.73 -0.24 -19.27
C LYS A 109 -0.03 0.14 -20.55
N THR A 110 -1.35 0.38 -20.43
CA THR A 110 -2.18 0.84 -21.56
C THR A 110 -2.03 2.35 -21.84
N GLY A 111 -2.46 2.78 -23.01
CA GLY A 111 -2.63 4.17 -23.40
C GLY A 111 -1.32 4.97 -23.45
N ALA A 112 -1.37 6.22 -22.99
CA ALA A 112 -0.23 7.14 -23.05
C ALA A 112 0.96 6.76 -22.15
N LEU A 113 0.80 5.75 -21.29
CA LEU A 113 1.88 5.25 -20.42
C LEU A 113 2.82 4.30 -21.15
N PHE A 114 2.39 3.73 -22.29
CA PHE A 114 3.22 3.03 -23.26
C PHE A 114 2.66 3.30 -24.66
N PRO A 115 3.26 4.25 -25.43
CA PRO A 115 2.74 4.69 -26.72
C PRO A 115 2.70 3.57 -27.78
N GLU A 116 1.68 3.60 -28.64
CA GLU A 116 1.45 2.58 -29.69
C GLU A 116 2.62 2.45 -30.68
N ASP A 117 3.32 3.54 -30.98
CA ASP A 117 4.47 3.52 -31.88
C ASP A 117 5.69 2.80 -31.29
N MET A 118 5.83 2.79 -29.97
CA MET A 118 6.83 1.99 -29.26
C MET A 118 6.50 0.50 -29.35
N GLU A 119 5.24 0.15 -29.10
CA GLU A 119 4.75 -1.22 -29.21
C GLU A 119 4.90 -1.76 -30.66
N GLN A 120 4.52 -0.96 -31.66
CA GLN A 120 4.62 -1.37 -33.06
C GLN A 120 6.06 -1.74 -33.42
N LYS A 121 7.04 -1.00 -32.92
CA LYS A 121 8.46 -1.36 -33.13
C LYS A 121 8.80 -2.73 -32.54
N LEU A 122 8.33 -3.06 -31.34
CA LEU A 122 8.57 -4.36 -30.72
C LEU A 122 7.90 -5.50 -31.51
N THR A 123 6.64 -5.30 -31.92
CA THR A 123 5.89 -6.31 -32.69
C THR A 123 6.44 -6.53 -34.08
N ASP A 124 7.02 -5.50 -34.73
CA ASP A 124 7.71 -5.63 -36.01
C ASP A 124 8.98 -6.53 -35.89
N TYR A 125 9.58 -6.62 -34.70
CA TYR A 125 10.67 -7.56 -34.40
C TYR A 125 10.19 -8.91 -33.87
N GLY A 126 8.84 -9.13 -33.81
CA GLY A 126 8.24 -10.40 -33.38
C GLY A 126 8.15 -10.55 -31.85
N ILE A 127 8.41 -9.49 -31.08
CA ILE A 127 8.31 -9.47 -29.63
C ILE A 127 6.84 -9.20 -29.23
N PRO A 128 6.14 -10.15 -28.56
CA PRO A 128 4.76 -9.94 -28.14
C PRO A 128 4.71 -8.96 -26.96
N VAL A 129 3.64 -8.13 -26.93
CA VAL A 129 3.39 -7.17 -25.88
C VAL A 129 1.99 -7.36 -25.33
N LEU A 130 1.88 -7.67 -24.02
CA LEU A 130 0.63 -7.64 -23.27
C LEU A 130 0.46 -6.28 -22.60
N ARG A 131 -0.74 -5.73 -22.62
CA ARG A 131 -1.05 -4.42 -22.05
C ARG A 131 -2.14 -4.53 -20.98
N TYR A 132 -1.86 -3.94 -19.81
CA TYR A 132 -2.80 -3.89 -18.70
C TYR A 132 -2.94 -2.47 -18.15
N ARG A 133 -4.17 -2.10 -17.78
CA ARG A 133 -4.51 -0.83 -17.14
C ARG A 133 -4.37 -0.95 -15.63
N LEU A 134 -3.18 -0.78 -15.10
CA LEU A 134 -2.81 -1.15 -13.74
C LEU A 134 -3.08 -0.08 -12.67
N LEU A 135 -4.12 0.69 -12.80
CA LEU A 135 -4.51 1.71 -11.84
C LEU A 135 -5.85 1.38 -11.15
N HIS A 136 -6.26 0.10 -11.19
CA HIS A 136 -7.51 -0.31 -10.59
C HIS A 136 -7.58 -1.83 -10.39
N ILE A 137 -8.26 -2.28 -9.31
CA ILE A 137 -8.34 -3.71 -8.93
C ILE A 137 -9.08 -4.53 -9.99
N ASP A 138 -10.05 -3.96 -10.69
CA ASP A 138 -10.79 -4.66 -11.77
C ASP A 138 -9.88 -5.12 -12.91
N ALA A 139 -8.75 -4.45 -13.12
CA ALA A 139 -7.72 -4.81 -14.08
C ALA A 139 -6.66 -5.77 -13.49
N LEU A 140 -6.39 -5.64 -12.19
CA LEU A 140 -5.40 -6.47 -11.49
C LEU A 140 -5.82 -7.94 -11.45
N ILE A 141 -7.07 -8.23 -11.13
CA ILE A 141 -7.57 -9.61 -11.01
C ILE A 141 -7.47 -10.40 -12.33
N PRO A 142 -7.94 -9.90 -13.50
CA PRO A 142 -7.72 -10.55 -14.79
C PRO A 142 -6.25 -10.73 -15.12
N MET A 143 -5.40 -9.73 -14.88
CA MET A 143 -3.96 -9.82 -15.13
C MET A 143 -3.30 -10.94 -14.32
N ILE A 144 -3.64 -11.09 -13.03
CA ILE A 144 -3.12 -12.20 -12.21
C ILE A 144 -3.45 -13.54 -12.85
N ARG A 145 -4.72 -13.73 -13.27
CA ARG A 145 -5.17 -14.98 -13.92
C ARG A 145 -4.49 -15.22 -15.26
N ASP A 146 -4.31 -14.18 -16.07
CA ASP A 146 -3.63 -14.29 -17.36
C ASP A 146 -2.15 -14.64 -17.20
N LEU A 147 -1.45 -13.98 -16.27
CA LEU A 147 -0.05 -14.27 -15.97
C LEU A 147 0.10 -15.68 -15.37
N GLY A 148 -0.84 -16.13 -14.54
CA GLY A 148 -0.87 -17.52 -14.07
C GLY A 148 -0.92 -18.52 -15.23
N ARG A 149 -1.76 -18.29 -16.24
CA ARG A 149 -1.83 -19.12 -17.44
C ARG A 149 -0.56 -19.06 -18.28
N VAL A 150 0.02 -17.86 -18.46
CA VAL A 150 1.24 -17.65 -19.23
C VAL A 150 2.45 -18.33 -18.59
N LEU A 151 2.51 -18.33 -17.25
CA LEU A 151 3.64 -18.84 -16.46
C LEU A 151 3.44 -20.29 -15.95
N GLU A 152 2.35 -20.97 -16.37
CA GLU A 152 1.95 -22.29 -15.85
C GLU A 152 1.82 -22.32 -14.30
N LYS A 153 1.25 -21.22 -13.74
CA LYS A 153 1.00 -20.98 -12.31
C LYS A 153 -0.48 -20.73 -12.02
N GLU A 154 -1.37 -21.46 -12.70
CA GLU A 154 -2.80 -21.22 -12.60
C GLU A 154 -3.35 -21.37 -11.18
N ASP A 155 -2.91 -22.39 -10.43
CA ASP A 155 -3.42 -22.67 -9.10
C ASP A 155 -3.01 -21.53 -8.12
N GLU A 156 -1.75 -21.12 -8.13
CA GLU A 156 -1.25 -20.01 -7.31
C GLU A 156 -1.89 -18.67 -7.69
N ALA A 157 -2.05 -18.44 -8.99
CA ALA A 157 -2.71 -17.23 -9.51
C ALA A 157 -4.21 -17.19 -9.15
N LEU A 158 -4.91 -18.31 -9.16
CA LEU A 158 -6.31 -18.39 -8.74
C LEU A 158 -6.43 -18.10 -7.24
N GLU A 159 -5.59 -18.69 -6.39
CA GLU A 159 -5.60 -18.41 -4.95
C GLU A 159 -5.38 -16.92 -4.67
N MET A 160 -4.39 -16.30 -5.33
CA MET A 160 -4.13 -14.85 -5.22
C MET A 160 -5.31 -14.02 -5.70
N ALA A 161 -5.84 -14.31 -6.88
CA ALA A 161 -6.96 -13.58 -7.47
C ALA A 161 -8.22 -13.69 -6.61
N ASP A 162 -8.53 -14.86 -6.07
CA ASP A 162 -9.69 -15.10 -5.22
C ASP A 162 -9.56 -14.38 -3.86
N ARG A 163 -8.37 -14.31 -3.29
CA ARG A 163 -8.09 -13.53 -2.09
C ARG A 163 -8.33 -12.03 -2.31
N ILE A 164 -7.77 -11.47 -3.38
CA ILE A 164 -7.93 -10.06 -3.73
C ILE A 164 -9.39 -9.75 -4.05
N SER A 165 -10.06 -10.60 -4.84
CA SER A 165 -11.50 -10.46 -5.16
C SER A 165 -12.34 -10.47 -3.89
N GLY A 166 -12.05 -11.36 -2.92
CA GLY A 166 -12.83 -11.47 -1.69
C GLY A 166 -12.86 -10.18 -0.88
N TYR A 167 -11.73 -9.50 -0.77
CA TYR A 167 -11.67 -8.18 -0.11
C TYR A 167 -12.35 -7.09 -0.94
N TYR A 168 -12.09 -7.07 -2.26
CA TYR A 168 -12.67 -6.07 -3.16
C TYR A 168 -14.20 -6.17 -3.20
N ASP A 169 -14.73 -7.37 -3.39
CA ASP A 169 -16.18 -7.64 -3.39
C ASP A 169 -16.80 -7.24 -2.04
N THR A 170 -16.09 -7.52 -0.92
CA THR A 170 -16.55 -7.10 0.42
C THR A 170 -16.70 -5.58 0.52
N VAL A 171 -15.75 -4.82 -0.03
CA VAL A 171 -15.85 -3.34 -0.06
C VAL A 171 -17.06 -2.91 -0.89
N LEU A 172 -17.18 -3.42 -2.12
CA LEU A 172 -18.28 -3.05 -3.02
C LEU A 172 -19.65 -3.40 -2.44
N ASP A 173 -19.83 -4.63 -1.93
CA ASP A 173 -21.10 -5.10 -1.36
C ASP A 173 -21.57 -4.24 -0.19
N ARG A 174 -20.63 -3.78 0.65
CA ARG A 174 -20.94 -2.93 1.80
C ARG A 174 -21.23 -1.49 1.37
N THR A 175 -20.45 -0.93 0.45
CA THR A 175 -20.58 0.48 0.04
C THR A 175 -21.71 0.73 -0.94
N GLU A 176 -22.09 -0.25 -1.77
CA GLU A 176 -23.22 -0.15 -2.70
C GLU A 176 -24.55 0.11 -2.00
N THR A 177 -24.69 -0.37 -0.77
CA THR A 177 -25.91 -0.20 0.04
C THR A 177 -26.05 1.17 0.68
N ILE A 178 -25.02 2.01 0.66
CA ILE A 178 -25.01 3.34 1.31
C ILE A 178 -25.80 4.33 0.44
N PRO A 179 -26.85 4.99 0.98
CA PRO A 179 -27.53 6.06 0.26
C PRO A 179 -26.57 7.20 -0.10
N ASP A 180 -26.79 7.85 -1.24
CA ASP A 180 -25.87 8.91 -1.71
C ASP A 180 -25.76 10.09 -0.72
N GLU A 181 -26.83 10.38 0.04
CA GLU A 181 -26.87 11.40 1.09
C GLU A 181 -26.01 11.05 2.33
N ASP A 182 -25.75 9.76 2.55
CA ASP A 182 -24.97 9.26 3.69
C ASP A 182 -23.49 9.02 3.33
N LYS A 183 -23.11 9.20 2.04
CA LYS A 183 -21.73 9.10 1.59
C LYS A 183 -20.97 10.36 1.95
N PRO A 184 -19.85 10.27 2.69
CA PRO A 184 -19.07 11.45 3.04
C PRO A 184 -18.53 12.18 1.81
N SER A 185 -18.50 13.50 1.87
CA SER A 185 -17.90 14.35 0.84
C SER A 185 -16.37 14.31 0.96
N VAL A 186 -15.70 13.99 -0.16
CA VAL A 186 -14.25 13.76 -0.19
C VAL A 186 -13.58 14.74 -1.14
N TYR A 187 -12.54 15.43 -0.69
CA TYR A 187 -11.60 16.14 -1.54
C TYR A 187 -10.34 15.27 -1.74
N PHE A 188 -10.13 14.82 -2.97
CA PHE A 188 -8.95 14.04 -3.33
C PHE A 188 -7.89 14.95 -3.95
N MET A 189 -6.78 15.18 -3.23
CA MET A 189 -5.62 15.92 -3.69
C MET A 189 -4.67 14.97 -4.43
N SER A 190 -4.49 15.23 -5.74
CA SER A 190 -3.83 14.30 -6.66
C SER A 190 -2.37 14.66 -6.92
N MET A 191 -1.54 13.65 -7.13
CA MET A 191 -0.18 13.76 -7.68
C MET A 191 0.74 14.73 -6.91
N GLY A 192 0.60 14.81 -5.60
CA GLY A 192 1.45 15.66 -4.77
C GLY A 192 1.13 17.16 -4.80
N HIS A 193 -0.02 17.58 -5.34
CA HIS A 193 -0.46 18.96 -5.43
C HIS A 193 -1.74 19.21 -4.63
N PHE A 194 -1.82 20.34 -3.93
CA PHE A 194 -3.00 20.69 -3.14
C PHE A 194 -4.18 21.10 -4.03
N ASP A 195 -3.89 21.74 -5.16
CA ASP A 195 -4.86 22.30 -6.11
C ASP A 195 -5.22 21.33 -7.25
N TRP A 196 -4.55 20.19 -7.37
CA TRP A 196 -4.89 19.17 -8.35
C TRP A 196 -5.85 18.15 -7.74
N THR A 197 -6.89 17.83 -8.49
CA THR A 197 -7.88 16.85 -8.04
C THR A 197 -8.26 15.90 -9.18
N ALA A 198 -9.28 15.09 -8.97
CA ALA A 198 -9.72 14.04 -9.87
C ALA A 198 -11.20 14.26 -10.23
N ASN A 199 -11.57 14.27 -11.52
CA ASN A 199 -12.97 14.23 -11.93
C ASN A 199 -13.49 12.79 -12.05
N ARG A 200 -14.77 12.63 -12.43
CA ARG A 200 -15.44 11.31 -12.56
C ARG A 200 -14.78 10.33 -13.52
N ASP A 201 -13.99 10.80 -14.50
CA ASP A 201 -13.34 9.98 -15.51
C ASP A 201 -11.91 9.57 -15.10
N SER A 202 -11.52 9.82 -13.86
CA SER A 202 -10.19 9.52 -13.33
C SER A 202 -10.19 8.36 -12.33
N THR A 203 -9.08 7.65 -12.23
CA THR A 203 -8.90 6.54 -11.27
C THR A 203 -8.97 6.99 -9.82
N GLY A 204 -8.55 8.23 -9.51
CA GLY A 204 -8.72 8.80 -8.17
C GLY A 204 -10.18 8.91 -7.76
N ASN A 205 -11.08 9.26 -8.69
CA ASN A 205 -12.53 9.26 -8.43
C ASN A 205 -13.07 7.84 -8.22
N ILE A 206 -12.62 6.87 -9.02
CA ILE A 206 -13.10 5.48 -8.91
C ILE A 206 -12.86 4.97 -7.48
N ARG A 207 -11.65 5.12 -6.94
CA ARG A 207 -11.31 4.73 -5.56
C ARG A 207 -12.20 5.38 -4.52
N VAL A 208 -12.41 6.70 -4.64
CA VAL A 208 -13.29 7.43 -3.71
C VAL A 208 -14.70 6.89 -3.75
N VAL A 209 -15.25 6.65 -4.96
CA VAL A 209 -16.65 6.20 -5.13
C VAL A 209 -16.84 4.76 -4.66
N GLU A 210 -15.94 3.86 -5.02
CA GLU A 210 -16.01 2.45 -4.64
C GLU A 210 -15.82 2.23 -3.13
N ALA A 211 -14.98 3.06 -2.51
CA ALA A 211 -14.86 3.11 -1.04
C ALA A 211 -16.07 3.76 -0.34
N GLY A 212 -17.12 4.11 -1.09
CA GLY A 212 -18.36 4.70 -0.56
C GLY A 212 -18.30 6.19 -0.30
N GLY A 213 -17.33 6.93 -0.85
CA GLY A 213 -17.25 8.38 -0.75
C GLY A 213 -17.91 9.11 -1.92
N ARG A 214 -18.14 10.40 -1.77
CA ARG A 214 -18.65 11.32 -2.79
C ARG A 214 -17.57 12.36 -3.12
N ASN A 215 -16.93 12.22 -4.27
CA ASN A 215 -15.90 13.16 -4.72
C ASN A 215 -16.52 14.54 -5.04
N ILE A 216 -16.09 15.59 -4.34
CA ILE A 216 -16.61 16.96 -4.55
C ILE A 216 -16.23 17.53 -5.93
N ALA A 217 -15.19 17.00 -6.58
CA ALA A 217 -14.69 17.45 -7.87
C ALA A 217 -15.19 16.60 -9.07
N ALA A 218 -16.10 15.64 -8.84
CA ALA A 218 -16.54 14.68 -9.86
C ALA A 218 -17.07 15.34 -11.15
N ASP A 219 -17.73 16.49 -11.04
CA ASP A 219 -18.38 17.18 -12.17
C ASP A 219 -17.49 18.22 -12.86
N LEU A 220 -16.23 18.38 -12.47
CA LEU A 220 -15.30 19.30 -13.10
C LEU A 220 -14.89 18.78 -14.51
N ALA A 221 -14.58 19.72 -15.42
CA ALA A 221 -14.54 19.46 -16.86
C ALA A 221 -13.34 18.61 -17.34
N THR A 222 -12.23 18.57 -16.60
CA THR A 222 -11.00 17.87 -17.02
C THR A 222 -10.71 16.70 -16.08
N LYS A 223 -9.98 15.67 -16.57
CA LYS A 223 -9.64 14.49 -15.75
C LYS A 223 -8.83 14.83 -14.51
N VAL A 224 -7.94 15.81 -14.61
CA VAL A 224 -7.14 16.34 -13.51
C VAL A 224 -7.43 17.85 -13.45
N PRO A 225 -8.52 18.26 -12.78
CA PRO A 225 -8.85 19.67 -12.64
C PRO A 225 -7.90 20.35 -11.66
N HIS A 226 -7.65 21.66 -11.92
CA HIS A 226 -7.02 22.56 -10.96
C HIS A 226 -8.12 23.42 -10.32
N VAL A 227 -8.10 23.53 -9.01
CA VAL A 227 -9.08 24.29 -8.23
C VAL A 227 -8.40 25.29 -7.31
N ASP A 228 -9.06 26.39 -7.02
CA ASP A 228 -8.60 27.33 -6.00
C ASP A 228 -8.94 26.80 -4.60
N MET A 229 -8.09 27.11 -3.61
CA MET A 229 -8.33 26.66 -2.23
C MET A 229 -9.61 27.27 -1.63
N GLU A 230 -10.00 28.48 -2.02
CA GLU A 230 -11.28 29.08 -1.65
C GLU A 230 -12.47 28.22 -2.12
N TRP A 231 -12.40 27.63 -3.32
CA TRP A 231 -13.42 26.70 -3.80
C TRP A 231 -13.49 25.45 -2.91
N VAL A 232 -12.34 24.90 -2.47
CA VAL A 232 -12.31 23.74 -1.57
C VAL A 232 -12.98 24.07 -0.22
N ILE A 233 -12.68 25.27 0.34
CA ILE A 233 -13.28 25.77 1.57
C ILE A 233 -14.80 25.90 1.42
N GLU A 234 -15.28 26.46 0.27
CA GLU A 234 -16.71 26.57 -0.03
C GLU A 234 -17.41 25.22 -0.15
N GLN A 235 -16.73 24.19 -0.66
CA GLN A 235 -17.28 22.82 -0.73
C GLN A 235 -17.33 22.13 0.63
N ASN A 236 -16.54 22.57 1.60
CA ASN A 236 -16.46 22.05 2.96
C ASN A 236 -16.43 20.52 3.02
N PRO A 237 -15.40 19.83 2.47
CA PRO A 237 -15.36 18.38 2.48
C PRO A 237 -15.27 17.81 3.89
N GLU A 238 -15.92 16.67 4.09
CA GLU A 238 -15.85 15.90 5.35
C GLU A 238 -14.57 15.08 5.48
N ILE A 239 -13.90 14.82 4.33
CA ILE A 239 -12.66 14.06 4.27
C ILE A 239 -11.73 14.70 3.25
N ILE A 240 -10.44 14.73 3.58
CA ILE A 240 -9.37 15.06 2.64
C ILE A 240 -8.45 13.84 2.52
N VAL A 241 -8.15 13.43 1.29
CA VAL A 241 -7.13 12.43 0.98
C VAL A 241 -6.09 13.05 0.06
N TYR A 242 -4.84 13.03 0.49
CA TYR A 242 -3.71 13.54 -0.27
C TYR A 242 -2.84 12.38 -0.79
N SER A 243 -2.69 12.31 -2.11
CA SER A 243 -1.78 11.35 -2.75
C SER A 243 -0.40 11.98 -2.93
N MET A 244 0.54 11.59 -2.06
CA MET A 244 1.91 12.10 -2.03
C MET A 244 2.72 11.55 -3.21
N SER A 245 3.39 12.40 -3.97
CA SER A 245 4.23 11.98 -5.09
C SER A 245 5.66 11.69 -4.66
N GLN A 246 6.36 10.82 -5.41
CA GLN A 246 7.73 10.39 -5.09
C GLN A 246 8.74 11.56 -5.00
N GLU A 247 8.47 12.67 -5.68
CA GLU A 247 9.34 13.86 -5.63
C GLU A 247 9.32 14.57 -4.28
N GLN A 248 8.38 14.22 -3.39
CA GLN A 248 8.14 14.89 -2.11
C GLN A 248 8.80 14.19 -0.92
N TYR A 249 9.41 13.03 -1.12
CA TYR A 249 10.09 12.28 -0.09
C TYR A 249 11.43 11.71 -0.58
N LYS A 250 12.23 11.22 0.35
CA LYS A 250 13.54 10.62 0.07
C LYS A 250 13.41 9.10 0.13
N GLY A 251 14.11 8.42 -0.76
CA GLY A 251 14.08 6.95 -0.78
C GLY A 251 13.01 6.38 -1.70
N THR A 252 12.64 5.13 -1.48
CA THR A 252 11.65 4.41 -2.30
C THR A 252 10.23 4.56 -1.79
N THR A 253 10.06 4.84 -0.49
CA THR A 253 8.76 5.05 0.18
C THR A 253 8.87 6.27 1.11
N PRO A 254 7.76 7.01 1.38
CA PRO A 254 7.77 8.08 2.36
C PRO A 254 7.89 7.53 3.77
N THR A 255 8.57 8.25 4.65
CA THR A 255 8.54 7.96 6.09
C THR A 255 7.25 8.48 6.72
N ILE A 256 6.91 7.96 7.91
CA ILE A 256 5.75 8.45 8.67
C ILE A 256 5.91 9.93 8.98
N GLU A 257 7.12 10.39 9.34
CA GLU A 257 7.40 11.79 9.63
C GLU A 257 7.21 12.69 8.39
N GLU A 258 7.59 12.21 7.19
CA GLU A 258 7.35 12.96 5.95
C GLU A 258 5.86 13.08 5.65
N MET A 259 5.09 11.99 5.85
CA MET A 259 3.63 12.00 5.69
C MET A 259 2.94 12.87 6.74
N GLN A 260 3.37 12.79 8.00
CA GLN A 260 2.86 13.65 9.08
C GLN A 260 3.13 15.13 8.78
N ALA A 261 4.35 15.47 8.40
CA ALA A 261 4.69 16.85 8.03
C ALA A 261 3.82 17.35 6.86
N LYS A 262 3.49 16.49 5.89
CA LYS A 262 2.60 16.83 4.79
C LYS A 262 1.16 17.04 5.26
N ARG A 263 0.66 16.22 6.17
CA ARG A 263 -0.65 16.40 6.79
C ARG A 263 -0.71 17.74 7.54
N ASP A 264 0.32 18.05 8.34
CA ASP A 264 0.41 19.30 9.10
C ASP A 264 0.45 20.53 8.17
N GLU A 265 1.12 20.42 7.01
CA GLU A 265 1.09 21.45 5.97
C GLU A 265 -0.34 21.68 5.44
N ILE A 266 -1.08 20.62 5.14
CA ILE A 266 -2.46 20.70 4.64
C ILE A 266 -3.39 21.35 5.67
N ILE A 267 -3.37 20.90 6.91
CA ILE A 267 -4.25 21.45 7.95
C ILE A 267 -3.93 22.90 8.31
N SER A 268 -2.69 23.35 8.01
CA SER A 268 -2.23 24.72 8.23
C SER A 268 -2.49 25.66 7.03
N LEU A 269 -3.12 25.18 5.95
CA LEU A 269 -3.46 26.04 4.82
C LEU A 269 -4.46 27.12 5.25
N PRO A 270 -4.31 28.39 4.79
CA PRO A 270 -5.21 29.48 5.20
C PRO A 270 -6.68 29.16 4.93
N GLY A 271 -7.53 29.21 5.96
CA GLY A 271 -8.96 28.95 5.90
C GLY A 271 -9.33 27.45 6.04
N PHE A 272 -8.36 26.55 6.08
CA PHE A 272 -8.63 25.11 6.24
C PHE A 272 -9.04 24.74 7.67
N GLU A 273 -8.71 25.57 8.64
CA GLU A 273 -9.20 25.44 10.04
C GLU A 273 -10.73 25.40 10.15
N ASP A 274 -11.43 25.92 9.13
CA ASP A 274 -12.90 25.92 9.07
C ASP A 274 -13.51 24.73 8.33
N ILE A 275 -12.71 23.89 7.65
CA ILE A 275 -13.18 22.71 6.91
C ILE A 275 -13.49 21.56 7.89
N ASP A 276 -14.60 20.86 7.68
CA ASP A 276 -15.04 19.77 8.54
C ASP A 276 -14.01 18.62 8.59
N ALA A 277 -13.35 18.30 7.49
CA ALA A 277 -12.27 17.32 7.45
C ALA A 277 -11.13 17.65 8.42
N VAL A 278 -10.79 18.94 8.56
CA VAL A 278 -9.72 19.41 9.47
C VAL A 278 -10.20 19.40 10.90
N LYS A 279 -11.42 19.91 11.16
CA LYS A 279 -12.02 19.92 12.50
C LYS A 279 -12.18 18.53 13.10
N THR A 280 -12.50 17.54 12.27
CA THR A 280 -12.72 16.15 12.69
C THR A 280 -11.47 15.28 12.50
N GLY A 281 -10.32 15.86 12.14
CA GLY A 281 -9.06 15.12 11.96
C GLY A 281 -9.03 14.18 10.74
N ARG A 282 -10.06 14.18 9.88
CA ARG A 282 -10.21 13.27 8.73
C ARG A 282 -9.41 13.74 7.51
N VAL A 283 -8.12 13.97 7.72
CA VAL A 283 -7.12 14.33 6.70
C VAL A 283 -6.10 13.21 6.61
N TYR A 284 -6.04 12.53 5.48
CA TYR A 284 -5.26 11.32 5.27
C TYR A 284 -4.25 11.49 4.15
N ILE A 285 -3.07 10.93 4.32
CA ILE A 285 -1.98 10.93 3.36
C ILE A 285 -1.78 9.50 2.84
N THR A 286 -1.63 9.35 1.53
CA THR A 286 -1.25 8.08 0.90
C THR A 286 -0.04 8.30 -0.01
N ASP A 287 0.80 7.30 -0.16
CA ASP A 287 1.79 7.29 -1.24
C ASP A 287 1.09 7.02 -2.59
N ILE A 288 1.50 7.72 -3.64
CA ILE A 288 0.99 7.50 -5.00
C ILE A 288 1.23 6.07 -5.49
N LYS A 289 2.26 5.39 -4.99
CA LYS A 289 2.58 4.00 -5.35
C LYS A 289 1.51 3.01 -4.91
N MET A 290 0.76 3.32 -3.86
CA MET A 290 -0.39 2.51 -3.46
C MET A 290 -1.53 2.51 -4.48
N ALA A 291 -1.37 3.26 -5.56
CA ALA A 291 -2.33 3.32 -6.67
C ALA A 291 -2.07 2.28 -7.76
N SER A 292 -1.27 1.24 -7.51
CA SER A 292 -0.96 0.19 -8.50
C SER A 292 -0.57 -1.11 -7.82
N GLY A 293 -0.62 -2.22 -8.58
CA GLY A 293 -0.21 -3.53 -8.11
C GLY A 293 -1.05 -4.06 -6.94
N LEU A 294 -0.45 -4.87 -6.09
CA LEU A 294 -1.13 -5.46 -4.93
C LEU A 294 -1.48 -4.40 -3.87
N SER A 295 -0.74 -3.31 -3.79
CA SER A 295 -1.00 -2.20 -2.88
C SER A 295 -2.29 -1.43 -3.20
N GLU A 296 -2.85 -1.56 -4.41
CA GLU A 296 -4.14 -0.97 -4.77
C GLU A 296 -5.28 -1.51 -3.91
N LEU A 297 -5.29 -2.81 -3.60
CA LEU A 297 -6.25 -3.40 -2.67
C LEU A 297 -6.13 -2.76 -1.29
N VAL A 298 -4.90 -2.64 -0.79
CA VAL A 298 -4.63 -2.04 0.53
C VAL A 298 -5.14 -0.60 0.58
N SER A 299 -4.86 0.19 -0.47
CA SER A 299 -5.38 1.55 -0.62
C SER A 299 -6.91 1.61 -0.53
N MET A 300 -7.59 0.71 -1.23
CA MET A 300 -9.05 0.60 -1.22
C MET A 300 -9.58 0.29 0.19
N LEU A 301 -8.96 -0.64 0.91
CA LEU A 301 -9.35 -1.00 2.27
C LEU A 301 -9.17 0.17 3.26
N TYR A 302 -8.06 0.93 3.13
CA TYR A 302 -7.87 2.13 3.92
C TYR A 302 -8.93 3.18 3.64
N TYR A 303 -9.24 3.46 2.36
CA TYR A 303 -10.29 4.42 2.00
C TYR A 303 -11.65 3.99 2.57
N ALA A 304 -12.02 2.73 2.40
CA ALA A 304 -13.27 2.19 2.94
C ALA A 304 -13.34 2.33 4.47
N LYS A 305 -12.24 2.00 5.17
CA LYS A 305 -12.13 2.13 6.63
C LYS A 305 -12.20 3.59 7.08
N TRP A 306 -11.50 4.51 6.41
CA TRP A 306 -11.50 5.93 6.74
C TRP A 306 -12.85 6.59 6.47
N PHE A 307 -13.56 6.15 5.42
CA PHE A 307 -14.85 6.73 5.06
C PHE A 307 -15.97 6.19 5.94
N HIS A 308 -15.91 4.91 6.31
CA HIS A 308 -16.94 4.19 7.02
C HIS A 308 -16.34 3.29 8.12
N PRO A 309 -15.75 3.85 9.18
CA PRO A 309 -15.08 3.07 10.22
C PRO A 309 -15.97 2.02 10.87
N ASP A 310 -17.25 2.34 11.10
CA ASP A 310 -18.22 1.42 11.70
C ASP A 310 -18.55 0.24 10.77
N LEU A 311 -18.60 0.48 9.45
CA LEU A 311 -18.96 -0.53 8.46
C LEU A 311 -17.82 -1.52 8.21
N PHE A 312 -16.58 -1.07 8.43
CA PHE A 312 -15.36 -1.85 8.22
C PHE A 312 -14.60 -2.11 9.53
N GLY A 313 -15.32 -2.15 10.68
CA GLY A 313 -14.73 -2.40 12.00
C GLY A 313 -13.96 -3.72 12.09
N ASP A 314 -14.42 -4.73 11.37
CA ASP A 314 -13.85 -6.08 11.30
C ASP A 314 -12.66 -6.24 10.35
N ILE A 315 -12.31 -5.22 9.56
CA ILE A 315 -11.17 -5.24 8.63
C ILE A 315 -10.08 -4.29 9.16
N ASN A 316 -8.89 -4.81 9.33
CA ASN A 316 -7.68 -4.03 9.59
C ASN A 316 -6.83 -3.95 8.32
N PRO A 317 -6.83 -2.83 7.58
CA PRO A 317 -6.06 -2.71 6.34
C PRO A 317 -4.56 -2.93 6.52
N ARG A 318 -4.01 -2.56 7.70
CA ARG A 318 -2.59 -2.79 8.01
C ARG A 318 -2.28 -4.29 8.10
N GLU A 319 -3.09 -5.07 8.78
CA GLU A 319 -2.90 -6.52 8.86
C GLU A 319 -3.00 -7.18 7.49
N VAL A 320 -3.94 -6.73 6.63
CA VAL A 320 -4.02 -7.21 5.24
C VAL A 320 -2.77 -6.85 4.45
N HIS A 321 -2.23 -5.64 4.65
CA HIS A 321 -0.99 -5.21 4.01
C HIS A 321 0.20 -6.07 4.46
N GLU A 322 0.35 -6.29 5.78
CA GLU A 322 1.37 -7.17 6.35
C GLU A 322 1.27 -8.59 5.78
N GLU A 323 0.05 -9.12 5.71
CA GLU A 323 -0.20 -10.45 5.13
C GLU A 323 0.21 -10.53 3.64
N LEU A 324 -0.11 -9.52 2.83
CA LEU A 324 0.29 -9.49 1.42
C LEU A 324 1.80 -9.38 1.25
N LEU A 325 2.45 -8.51 2.03
CA LEU A 325 3.90 -8.34 2.00
C LEU A 325 4.63 -9.63 2.40
N GLN A 326 4.17 -10.28 3.47
CA GLN A 326 4.78 -11.51 3.95
C GLN A 326 4.54 -12.70 2.99
N ASN A 327 3.30 -12.87 2.50
CA ASN A 327 2.95 -14.03 1.68
C ASN A 327 3.56 -13.97 0.27
N TYR A 328 3.68 -12.78 -0.29
CA TYR A 328 4.06 -12.62 -1.71
C TYR A 328 5.47 -12.07 -1.92
N PHE A 329 6.05 -11.39 -0.92
CA PHE A 329 7.34 -10.74 -1.08
C PHE A 329 8.38 -11.11 -0.02
N ASP A 330 7.98 -11.88 1.02
CA ASP A 330 8.82 -12.21 2.20
C ASP A 330 9.38 -10.93 2.86
N MET A 331 8.49 -9.93 3.03
CA MET A 331 8.82 -8.60 3.55
C MET A 331 7.98 -8.25 4.76
N ASP A 332 8.57 -7.51 5.70
CA ASP A 332 7.87 -6.91 6.82
C ASP A 332 7.33 -5.52 6.42
N ILE A 333 6.22 -5.09 7.05
CA ILE A 333 5.63 -3.77 6.80
C ILE A 333 6.47 -2.62 7.37
N ASP A 334 7.40 -2.90 8.28
CA ASP A 334 8.21 -1.88 8.94
C ASP A 334 9.02 -1.05 7.94
N GLY A 335 8.74 0.24 7.88
CA GLY A 335 9.31 1.17 6.91
C GLY A 335 8.67 1.18 5.52
N ILE A 336 7.57 0.42 5.32
CA ILE A 336 6.84 0.33 4.04
C ILE A 336 5.40 0.86 4.19
N LEU A 337 4.99 1.27 5.40
CA LEU A 337 3.66 1.84 5.59
C LEU A 337 3.53 3.14 4.78
N GLN A 338 2.67 3.09 3.76
CA GLN A 338 2.51 4.13 2.74
C GLN A 338 1.24 4.97 2.97
N VAL A 339 0.74 5.01 4.19
CA VAL A 339 -0.45 5.78 4.61
C VAL A 339 -0.24 6.46 5.96
N TYR A 340 -0.91 7.59 6.18
CA TYR A 340 -0.91 8.31 7.47
C TYR A 340 -2.16 9.18 7.64
N PRO A 341 -2.82 9.19 8.80
CA PRO A 341 -2.72 8.14 9.82
C PRO A 341 -3.26 6.80 9.32
N ASP A 342 -2.80 5.69 9.86
CA ASP A 342 -3.26 4.35 9.50
C ASP A 342 -4.62 3.98 10.13
N ALA A 343 -5.01 4.66 11.21
CA ALA A 343 -6.33 4.54 11.80
C ALA A 343 -7.29 5.63 11.29
N PRO A 344 -8.60 5.37 11.17
CA PRO A 344 -9.59 6.41 10.92
C PRO A 344 -9.64 7.38 12.09
N ALA A 345 -9.94 8.66 11.82
CA ALA A 345 -10.36 9.56 12.88
C ALA A 345 -11.71 9.09 13.41
N ASP A 346 -11.82 8.83 14.70
CA ASP A 346 -13.06 8.41 15.31
C ASP A 346 -14.11 9.52 15.20
N LYS A 347 -15.35 9.17 14.82
CA LYS A 347 -16.44 10.14 14.64
C LYS A 347 -16.84 10.85 15.96
N GLU A 348 -16.39 10.31 17.09
CA GLU A 348 -16.65 10.85 18.42
C GLU A 348 -15.46 11.63 19.01
N ASP A 349 -14.27 11.55 18.41
CA ASP A 349 -13.07 12.29 18.85
C ASP A 349 -13.00 13.72 18.27
N GLY A 350 -14.11 14.41 18.29
CA GLY A 350 -14.15 15.87 18.29
C GLY A 350 -13.64 16.45 19.63
N GLU A 351 -13.21 15.61 20.56
CA GLU A 351 -12.52 15.94 21.81
C GLU A 351 -11.40 14.92 22.01
N ASP A 352 -10.21 15.28 21.49
CA ASP A 352 -8.90 14.92 22.01
C ASP A 352 -8.57 13.42 22.18
N ALA A 353 -7.99 12.78 21.16
CA ALA A 353 -6.93 11.83 21.48
C ALA A 353 -5.83 12.68 22.16
N LEU A 354 -5.85 12.69 23.50
CA LEU A 354 -4.90 13.47 24.29
C LEU A 354 -3.51 12.90 24.05
N GLY A 355 -2.73 13.59 23.23
CA GLY A 355 -1.33 13.29 23.02
C GLY A 355 -0.49 14.14 23.96
N THR A 356 0.54 13.57 24.56
CA THR A 356 1.55 14.30 25.31
C THR A 356 2.92 13.73 25.01
N ILE A 357 3.95 14.55 25.20
CA ILE A 357 5.35 14.14 25.09
C ILE A 357 5.91 14.04 26.49
N THR A 358 6.68 12.99 26.78
CA THR A 358 7.33 12.85 28.08
C THR A 358 8.39 13.92 28.30
N ASP A 359 8.49 14.38 29.53
CA ASP A 359 9.56 15.29 29.98
C ASP A 359 10.92 14.58 30.08
N ALA A 360 11.96 15.33 30.49
CA ALA A 360 13.32 14.83 30.71
C ALA A 360 13.42 13.65 31.69
N ASN A 361 12.41 13.43 32.51
CA ASN A 361 12.31 12.29 33.44
C ASN A 361 11.44 11.15 32.88
N GLY A 362 11.01 11.24 31.61
CA GLY A 362 10.11 10.27 30.99
C GLY A 362 8.68 10.31 31.51
N THR A 363 8.28 11.36 32.21
CA THR A 363 6.97 11.49 32.87
C THR A 363 5.94 12.09 31.91
N PHE A 364 4.72 11.56 31.91
CA PHE A 364 3.57 12.11 31.21
C PHE A 364 2.39 12.31 32.17
N ILE A 365 1.47 13.19 31.80
CA ILE A 365 0.24 13.47 32.55
C ILE A 365 -0.88 13.68 31.54
N PHE A 366 -1.99 12.99 31.77
CA PHE A 366 -3.30 13.30 31.19
C PHE A 366 -4.23 13.73 32.32
N GLY A 367 -4.79 14.93 32.25
CA GLY A 367 -5.64 15.49 33.29
C GLY A 367 -7.10 15.61 32.87
N ASP A 368 -7.94 15.80 33.86
CA ASP A 368 -9.39 16.06 33.69
C ASP A 368 -10.19 14.97 32.94
N LEU A 369 -9.77 13.70 33.05
CA LEU A 369 -10.42 12.58 32.37
C LEU A 369 -11.68 12.12 33.10
N PRO A 370 -12.79 11.82 32.40
CA PRO A 370 -13.95 11.17 33.00
C PRO A 370 -13.63 9.73 33.43
N ALA A 371 -14.49 9.15 34.30
CA ALA A 371 -14.37 7.73 34.64
C ALA A 371 -14.56 6.87 33.39
N GLY A 372 -13.64 5.96 33.11
CA GLY A 372 -13.67 5.16 31.88
C GLY A 372 -12.54 4.12 31.77
N THR A 373 -12.55 3.36 30.70
CA THR A 373 -11.45 2.45 30.35
C THR A 373 -10.60 3.08 29.28
N TYR A 374 -9.32 3.27 29.56
CA TYR A 374 -8.37 3.95 28.68
C TYR A 374 -7.23 3.04 28.30
N THR A 375 -6.76 3.14 27.05
CA THR A 375 -5.47 2.59 26.64
C THR A 375 -4.46 3.71 26.53
N VAL A 376 -3.40 3.63 27.30
CA VAL A 376 -2.24 4.53 27.24
C VAL A 376 -1.17 3.87 26.40
N THR A 377 -0.84 4.46 25.26
CA THR A 377 0.20 3.97 24.35
C THR A 377 1.37 4.95 24.34
N ALA A 378 2.58 4.44 24.53
CA ALA A 378 3.80 5.20 24.41
C ALA A 378 4.67 4.65 23.29
N TYR A 379 5.23 5.52 22.45
CA TYR A 379 6.14 5.13 21.39
C TYR A 379 7.28 6.14 21.24
N LYS A 380 8.42 5.67 20.77
CA LYS A 380 9.59 6.48 20.47
C LYS A 380 10.20 6.06 19.15
N SER A 381 10.30 7.01 18.23
CA SER A 381 11.12 6.86 17.03
C SER A 381 12.55 7.31 17.32
N VAL A 382 13.55 6.48 17.01
CA VAL A 382 14.96 6.85 17.08
C VAL A 382 15.53 6.78 15.68
N MET A 383 16.19 7.84 15.23
CA MET A 383 16.72 8.03 13.87
C MET A 383 17.17 6.71 13.22
N GLY A 384 16.36 6.18 12.32
CA GLY A 384 16.69 5.08 11.40
C GLY A 384 16.75 3.68 12.02
N VAL A 385 16.34 3.48 13.28
CA VAL A 385 16.34 2.18 13.94
C VAL A 385 15.06 2.03 14.76
N TYR A 386 14.23 1.10 14.37
CA TYR A 386 13.03 0.50 14.97
C TYR A 386 12.21 1.32 15.99
N PRO A 387 10.88 1.48 15.80
CA PRO A 387 10.02 2.11 16.77
C PRO A 387 9.97 1.28 18.06
N TYR A 388 10.14 1.94 19.20
CA TYR A 388 9.88 1.34 20.51
C TYR A 388 8.42 1.60 20.88
N LEU A 389 7.70 0.56 21.24
CA LEU A 389 6.28 0.60 21.58
C LEU A 389 6.04 0.01 22.97
N GLY A 390 5.18 0.63 23.75
CA GLY A 390 4.63 0.08 24.99
C GLY A 390 3.24 0.59 25.21
N ASN A 391 2.33 -0.23 25.73
CA ASN A 391 1.01 0.22 26.11
C ASN A 391 0.55 -0.40 27.42
N ALA A 392 -0.49 0.19 28.01
CA ALA A 392 -1.21 -0.32 29.16
C ALA A 392 -2.68 0.09 29.05
N THR A 393 -3.60 -0.84 29.30
CA THR A 393 -5.04 -0.54 29.44
C THR A 393 -5.36 -0.37 30.90
N VAL A 394 -6.02 0.73 31.25
CA VAL A 394 -6.36 1.08 32.63
C VAL A 394 -7.84 1.41 32.74
N GLN A 395 -8.46 1.02 33.83
CA GLN A 395 -9.81 1.46 34.18
C GLN A 395 -9.72 2.60 35.20
N LEU A 396 -10.11 3.80 34.77
CA LEU A 396 -10.00 5.01 35.57
C LEU A 396 -11.28 5.18 36.41
N LYS A 397 -11.16 5.09 37.73
CA LYS A 397 -12.24 5.34 38.71
C LYS A 397 -11.81 6.35 39.76
N GLU A 398 -10.54 6.66 39.86
CA GLU A 398 -9.91 7.69 40.71
C GLU A 398 -8.60 8.11 40.04
N ASP A 399 -7.96 9.16 40.51
CA ASP A 399 -6.67 9.59 40.05
C ASP A 399 -5.66 8.43 40.05
N LEU A 400 -5.03 8.15 38.91
CA LEU A 400 -4.02 7.13 38.73
C LEU A 400 -2.64 7.77 38.67
N GLU A 401 -1.82 7.52 39.68
CA GLU A 401 -0.42 7.92 39.72
C GLU A 401 0.47 6.67 39.54
N ASP A 402 1.70 6.87 39.10
CA ASP A 402 2.74 5.83 38.98
C ASP A 402 2.46 4.73 37.90
N LEU A 403 1.70 5.04 36.81
CA LEU A 403 1.59 4.12 35.69
C LEU A 403 2.97 3.98 35.00
N GLU A 404 3.53 2.78 35.01
CA GLU A 404 4.78 2.48 34.33
C GLU A 404 4.53 1.85 32.94
N ILE A 405 5.01 2.50 31.86
CA ILE A 405 5.03 1.93 30.52
C ILE A 405 6.48 1.67 30.10
N ARG A 406 6.79 0.44 29.73
CA ARG A 406 8.12 0.03 29.29
C ARG A 406 8.12 -0.18 27.79
N LEU A 407 8.93 0.60 27.07
CA LEU A 407 9.13 0.44 25.64
C LEU A 407 9.96 -0.82 25.37
N LYS A 408 9.52 -1.62 24.39
CA LYS A 408 10.24 -2.79 23.88
C LYS A 408 10.70 -2.52 22.46
N SER A 409 11.85 -3.08 22.06
CA SER A 409 12.29 -3.08 20.67
C SER A 409 11.48 -4.09 19.87
N SER A 410 11.11 -3.75 18.65
CA SER A 410 10.39 -4.64 17.72
C SER A 410 11.21 -5.86 17.27
N ASP A 411 12.54 -5.87 17.53
CA ASP A 411 13.43 -6.99 17.19
C ASP A 411 13.29 -8.22 18.12
N GLU A 412 12.53 -8.13 19.20
CA GLU A 412 12.24 -9.30 20.02
C GLU A 412 10.91 -9.90 19.56
N ASN A 413 10.97 -11.00 18.83
CA ASN A 413 9.89 -11.89 18.38
C ASN A 413 9.06 -12.47 19.56
N GLU A 414 8.58 -11.63 20.43
CA GLU A 414 7.51 -11.88 21.37
C GLU A 414 6.71 -10.58 21.53
N LEU A 415 5.64 -10.46 20.78
CA LEU A 415 4.41 -9.83 21.22
C LEU A 415 3.91 -10.63 22.46
N ALA A 416 4.78 -10.72 23.45
CA ALA A 416 4.48 -11.39 24.68
C ALA A 416 3.48 -10.53 25.44
N LYS A 417 2.22 -10.99 25.36
CA LYS A 417 1.17 -10.80 26.38
C LYS A 417 1.32 -9.50 27.14
N PHE A 418 0.61 -8.48 26.66
CA PHE A 418 0.36 -7.27 27.43
C PHE A 418 -0.06 -7.66 28.84
N ASN A 419 0.61 -7.13 29.85
CA ASN A 419 0.10 -7.21 31.19
C ASN A 419 -1.14 -6.32 31.26
N GLU A 420 -2.32 -6.91 31.18
CA GLU A 420 -3.54 -6.28 31.64
C GLU A 420 -3.37 -6.06 33.15
N ALA A 421 -2.99 -4.87 33.50
CA ALA A 421 -3.15 -4.38 34.86
C ALA A 421 -4.59 -3.85 34.98
N ILE A 422 -5.55 -4.74 35.19
CA ILE A 422 -6.88 -4.34 35.64
C ILE A 422 -6.77 -4.00 37.11
N LEU A 423 -6.69 -2.71 37.41
CA LEU A 423 -6.83 -2.21 38.80
C LEU A 423 -8.31 -2.00 39.07
N ASP A 424 -8.88 -2.83 39.91
CA ASP A 424 -10.25 -2.71 40.40
C ASP A 424 -10.27 -1.67 41.54
N LEU A 425 -10.64 -0.42 41.22
CA LEU A 425 -10.66 0.71 42.16
C LEU A 425 -12.10 1.19 42.40
N PRO A 426 -12.43 1.77 43.57
CA PRO A 426 -13.80 2.18 43.94
C PRO A 426 -14.30 3.37 43.09
N ASP A 427 -15.64 3.45 42.91
CA ASP A 427 -16.31 4.49 42.13
C ASP A 427 -16.05 5.90 42.72
N ALA A 428 -15.61 6.83 41.87
CA ALA A 428 -15.47 8.26 42.19
C ALA A 428 -16.28 9.10 41.18
N ASP A 429 -16.90 10.18 41.68
CA ASP A 429 -17.61 11.16 40.88
C ASP A 429 -16.67 12.33 40.53
N GLY A 430 -16.31 12.51 39.28
CA GLY A 430 -15.50 13.65 38.80
C GLY A 430 -14.43 13.28 37.74
N ASN A 431 -13.77 14.30 37.18
CA ASN A 431 -12.68 14.12 36.26
C ASN A 431 -11.40 13.74 37.04
N MET A 432 -10.57 12.89 36.43
CA MET A 432 -9.42 12.26 37.08
C MET A 432 -8.17 12.40 36.22
N ASP A 433 -7.00 12.19 36.82
CA ASP A 433 -5.72 12.26 36.13
C ASP A 433 -5.07 10.90 35.99
N ILE A 434 -4.39 10.65 34.86
CA ILE A 434 -3.44 9.55 34.70
C ILE A 434 -2.03 10.12 34.62
N LYS A 435 -1.16 9.72 35.53
CA LYS A 435 0.26 10.07 35.53
C LYS A 435 1.10 8.81 35.42
N GLY A 436 2.19 8.89 34.70
CA GLY A 436 3.07 7.74 34.53
C GLY A 436 4.46 8.10 34.07
N THR A 437 5.29 7.10 33.93
CA THR A 437 6.67 7.23 33.45
C THR A 437 6.94 6.21 32.37
N VAL A 438 7.55 6.64 31.29
CA VAL A 438 7.99 5.78 30.18
C VAL A 438 9.46 5.42 30.39
N TYR A 439 9.77 4.14 30.32
CA TYR A 439 11.13 3.61 30.45
C TYR A 439 11.63 3.04 29.12
N GLY A 440 12.90 3.29 28.80
CA GLY A 440 13.55 2.76 27.59
C GLY A 440 13.74 1.24 27.62
N PRO A 441 14.06 0.63 26.48
CA PRO A 441 14.28 -0.81 26.37
C PRO A 441 15.56 -1.24 27.09
N ASN A 442 15.56 -2.49 27.57
CA ASN A 442 16.75 -3.10 28.18
C ASN A 442 17.81 -3.35 27.09
N ARG A 443 19.08 -3.04 27.38
CA ARG A 443 20.19 -3.50 26.54
C ARG A 443 20.41 -4.99 26.78
N PRO A 444 20.72 -5.80 25.73
CA PRO A 444 21.07 -7.21 25.91
C PRO A 444 22.16 -7.38 26.97
N GLY A 445 21.87 -8.13 28.05
CA GLY A 445 22.82 -8.43 29.14
C GLY A 445 22.91 -7.38 30.25
N ALA A 446 22.04 -6.36 30.28
CA ALA A 446 21.92 -5.40 31.37
C ALA A 446 20.75 -5.74 32.32
N GLU A 447 20.84 -5.32 33.59
CA GLU A 447 19.69 -5.29 34.50
C GLU A 447 18.56 -4.46 33.91
N PRO A 448 17.26 -4.68 34.27
CA PRO A 448 16.14 -3.92 33.73
C PRO A 448 16.43 -2.42 33.78
N ALA A 449 16.35 -1.74 32.62
CA ALA A 449 16.66 -0.33 32.56
C ALA A 449 15.64 0.46 33.40
N THR A 450 16.17 1.22 34.35
CA THR A 450 15.43 2.19 35.18
C THR A 450 15.63 3.61 34.67
N ILE A 451 16.05 3.77 33.39
CA ILE A 451 16.34 5.10 32.83
C ILE A 451 15.04 5.62 32.18
N PRO A 452 14.49 6.74 32.71
CA PRO A 452 13.35 7.41 32.08
C PRO A 452 13.67 7.85 30.65
N TYR A 453 12.68 7.84 29.80
CA TYR A 453 12.83 8.14 28.37
C TYR A 453 12.23 9.51 28.05
N GLU A 454 13.06 10.48 27.73
CA GLU A 454 12.67 11.83 27.29
C GLU A 454 12.12 11.81 25.87
N ASP A 455 11.14 12.67 25.56
CA ASP A 455 10.49 12.82 24.25
C ASP A 455 9.81 11.53 23.71
N ALA A 456 9.34 10.64 24.55
CA ALA A 456 8.43 9.59 24.11
C ALA A 456 7.05 10.19 23.88
N GLU A 457 6.45 9.88 22.75
CA GLU A 457 5.07 10.27 22.47
C GLU A 457 4.11 9.33 23.19
N VAL A 458 3.15 9.87 23.93
CA VAL A 458 2.17 9.08 24.70
C VAL A 458 0.78 9.46 24.25
N LYS A 459 0.00 8.48 23.80
CA LYS A 459 -1.40 8.64 23.38
C LYS A 459 -2.32 7.96 24.36
N LEU A 460 -3.46 8.57 24.58
CA LEU A 460 -4.56 8.04 25.35
C LEU A 460 -5.73 7.76 24.41
N THR A 461 -6.32 6.56 24.51
CA THR A 461 -7.51 6.20 23.75
C THR A 461 -8.55 5.68 24.73
N GLU A 462 -9.79 6.22 24.69
CA GLU A 462 -10.91 5.73 25.48
C GLU A 462 -11.56 4.53 24.78
N TYR A 463 -11.82 3.45 25.57
CA TYR A 463 -12.51 2.26 25.05
C TYR A 463 -13.97 2.16 25.43
N SER A 464 -14.37 2.72 26.56
CA SER A 464 -15.78 2.82 26.99
C SER A 464 -15.92 3.71 28.22
N THR A 465 -16.97 4.51 28.27
CA THR A 465 -17.42 5.16 29.49
C THR A 465 -18.13 4.15 30.39
N ILE A 466 -17.91 4.24 31.69
CA ILE A 466 -18.57 3.37 32.67
C ILE A 466 -20.00 3.87 32.92
#